data_286cdb624439a95355b885592e9f79ec
#
_entry.id   286cdb624439a95355b885592e9f79ec
#
_cell.length_a   1.000
_cell.length_b   1.000
_cell.length_c   1.000
_cell.angle_alpha   90.00
_cell.angle_beta   90.00
_cell.angle_gamma   90.00
#
_symmetry.space_group_name_H-M   'P 1'
#
loop_
_entity.id
_entity.type
_entity.pdbx_description
1 polymer ?
#
loop_
_entity_poly.entity_id
_entity_poly.type
_entity_poly.pdbx_seq_one_letter_code
_entity_poly.pdbx_strand_id
1 'polypeptide(L)'
;MKIIELHEAVWQKLMARRNGLPHALLLCGQPGIGKFDLAVALAASLLCERLRDSGEACGQCLACGWLVQGNHPDLRLLQPASVASVPGPDGERDDSAGARKPSQQITIDQVRALDDFLHVGTHRHGARLVLLNPADAMNRATANALLKALEEPIANTLFILVSSDPYRLLPTIRSRCQMLSVPLPPRAASAAWLLDAGVPEPDDWLALAAGA
;
A
#
# COMPACT_ATOMS: atom_id res chain seq x y z
N MET A 1 16.18 10.71 3.55
CA MET A 1 15.58 9.88 4.64
C MET A 1 14.52 8.96 4.05
N LYS A 2 14.44 7.69 4.44
CA LYS A 2 13.45 6.74 3.92
C LYS A 2 12.15 6.78 4.71
N ILE A 3 11.03 6.39 4.11
CA ILE A 3 9.73 6.27 4.78
C ILE A 3 9.77 5.37 6.01
N ILE A 4 10.62 4.36 6.01
CA ILE A 4 10.83 3.42 7.12
C ILE A 4 11.41 4.14 8.35
N GLU A 5 12.35 5.04 8.14
CA GLU A 5 12.96 5.85 9.20
C GLU A 5 11.92 6.82 9.82
N LEU A 6 11.01 7.34 8.98
CA LEU A 6 9.90 8.19 9.42
C LEU A 6 8.91 7.42 10.31
N HIS A 7 8.73 6.13 10.07
CA HIS A 7 7.79 5.24 10.78
C HIS A 7 8.50 4.07 11.47
N GLU A 8 9.70 4.28 12.01
CA GLU A 8 10.56 3.22 12.54
C GLU A 8 9.85 2.32 13.56
N ALA A 9 9.12 2.89 14.52
CA ALA A 9 8.41 2.12 15.54
C ALA A 9 7.34 1.18 14.94
N VAL A 10 6.69 1.58 13.86
CA VAL A 10 5.71 0.75 13.14
C VAL A 10 6.45 -0.31 12.34
N TRP A 11 7.54 0.06 11.68
CA TRP A 11 8.36 -0.88 10.92
C TRP A 11 8.91 -2.00 11.80
N GLN A 12 9.46 -1.68 12.95
CA GLN A 12 9.97 -2.67 13.90
C GLN A 12 8.88 -3.64 14.36
N LYS A 13 7.66 -3.15 14.64
CA LYS A 13 6.52 -4.02 14.97
C LYS A 13 6.15 -4.97 13.84
N LEU A 14 6.20 -4.51 12.60
CA LEU A 14 5.93 -5.33 11.41
C LEU A 14 7.02 -6.38 11.22
N MET A 15 8.29 -6.01 11.35
CA MET A 15 9.43 -6.92 11.20
C MET A 15 9.48 -7.97 12.29
N ALA A 16 9.18 -7.62 13.54
CA ALA A 16 9.09 -8.58 14.64
C ALA A 16 8.05 -9.69 14.41
N ARG A 17 7.03 -9.43 13.58
CA ARG A 17 5.95 -10.36 13.23
C ARG A 17 6.00 -10.85 11.79
N ARG A 18 7.06 -10.57 11.06
CA ARG A 18 7.16 -10.79 9.61
C ARG A 18 6.76 -12.22 9.19
N ASN A 19 7.17 -13.22 9.96
CA ASN A 19 6.88 -14.64 9.68
C ASN A 19 5.50 -15.10 10.17
N GLY A 20 4.76 -14.25 10.85
CA GLY A 20 3.43 -14.53 11.42
C GLY A 20 2.47 -13.38 11.22
N LEU A 21 2.56 -12.67 10.10
CA LEU A 21 1.59 -11.64 9.74
C LEU A 21 0.21 -12.27 9.53
N PRO A 22 -0.88 -11.60 9.93
CA PRO A 22 -2.22 -12.05 9.65
C PRO A 22 -2.48 -12.02 8.13
N HIS A 23 -3.47 -12.77 7.66
CA HIS A 23 -3.85 -12.76 6.24
C HIS A 23 -4.32 -11.39 5.72
N ALA A 24 -4.74 -10.48 6.61
CA ALA A 24 -5.15 -9.12 6.25
C ALA A 24 -4.70 -8.09 7.29
N LEU A 25 -3.98 -7.07 6.84
CA LEU A 25 -3.55 -5.90 7.59
C LEU A 25 -4.30 -4.67 7.11
N LEU A 26 -4.75 -3.83 8.04
CA LEU A 26 -5.34 -2.53 7.76
C LEU A 26 -4.48 -1.43 8.39
N LEU A 27 -3.69 -0.74 7.57
CA LEU A 27 -2.88 0.41 7.99
C LEU A 27 -3.77 1.65 8.06
N CYS A 28 -3.96 2.18 9.26
CA CYS A 28 -4.82 3.33 9.54
C CYS A 28 -4.01 4.51 10.07
N GLY A 29 -4.39 5.73 9.69
CA GLY A 29 -3.77 6.96 10.18
C GLY A 29 -4.20 8.17 9.37
N GLN A 30 -3.76 9.36 9.74
CA GLN A 30 -4.10 10.58 9.02
C GLN A 30 -3.69 10.52 7.54
N PRO A 31 -4.39 11.25 6.64
CA PRO A 31 -3.95 11.38 5.26
C PRO A 31 -2.56 12.04 5.19
N GLY A 32 -1.79 11.76 4.15
CA GLY A 32 -0.50 12.43 3.90
C GLY A 32 0.72 11.87 4.64
N ILE A 33 0.57 11.07 5.69
CA ILE A 33 1.70 10.60 6.52
C ILE A 33 2.54 9.47 5.90
N GLY A 34 2.39 9.14 4.61
CA GLY A 34 3.20 8.11 3.95
C GLY A 34 2.79 6.66 4.22
N LYS A 35 1.52 6.40 4.61
CA LYS A 35 1.02 5.02 4.84
C LYS A 35 1.16 4.12 3.63
N PHE A 36 0.92 4.65 2.45
CA PHE A 36 1.03 3.89 1.21
C PHE A 36 2.49 3.47 0.95
N ASP A 37 3.43 4.41 1.10
CA ASP A 37 4.85 4.14 0.93
C ASP A 37 5.36 3.11 1.95
N LEU A 38 4.85 3.18 3.19
CA LEU A 38 5.12 2.17 4.22
C LEU A 38 4.57 0.79 3.82
N ALA A 39 3.35 0.74 3.24
CA ALA A 39 2.75 -0.49 2.74
C ALA A 39 3.54 -1.08 1.55
N VAL A 40 4.02 -0.24 0.64
CA VAL A 40 4.90 -0.64 -0.47
C VAL A 40 6.24 -1.14 0.05
N ALA A 41 6.84 -0.49 1.04
CA ALA A 41 8.07 -0.94 1.68
C ALA A 41 7.90 -2.31 2.36
N LEU A 42 6.74 -2.54 3.04
CA LEU A 42 6.40 -3.85 3.60
C LEU A 42 6.25 -4.91 2.51
N ALA A 43 5.52 -4.60 1.44
CA ALA A 43 5.37 -5.51 0.31
C ALA A 43 6.74 -5.86 -0.32
N ALA A 44 7.59 -4.86 -0.51
CA ALA A 44 8.94 -5.06 -1.00
C ALA A 44 9.80 -5.94 -0.08
N SER A 45 9.70 -5.75 1.23
CA SER A 45 10.36 -6.60 2.22
C SER A 45 9.88 -8.05 2.11
N LEU A 46 8.57 -8.29 1.99
CA LEU A 46 7.99 -9.63 1.95
C LEU A 46 8.34 -10.40 0.69
N LEU A 47 8.47 -9.71 -0.44
CA LEU A 47 8.78 -10.30 -1.75
C LEU A 47 10.29 -10.34 -2.06
N CYS A 48 11.12 -9.64 -1.29
CA CYS A 48 12.55 -9.58 -1.51
C CYS A 48 13.24 -10.93 -1.25
N GLU A 49 14.12 -11.33 -2.17
CA GLU A 49 14.90 -12.59 -2.07
C GLU A 49 16.02 -12.50 -1.05
N ARG A 50 16.53 -11.31 -0.76
CA ARG A 50 17.66 -11.07 0.17
C ARG A 50 17.41 -9.78 0.94
N LEU A 51 16.96 -9.90 2.18
CA LEU A 51 16.74 -8.74 3.03
C LEU A 51 18.05 -8.13 3.52
N ARG A 52 17.99 -6.85 3.86
CA ARG A 52 18.99 -6.19 4.71
C ARG A 52 18.73 -6.55 6.17
N ASP A 53 19.72 -6.32 7.04
CA ASP A 53 19.60 -6.57 8.49
C ASP A 53 18.45 -5.77 9.14
N SER A 54 18.12 -4.61 8.57
CA SER A 54 16.96 -3.77 8.96
C SER A 54 15.60 -4.36 8.58
N GLY A 55 15.57 -5.50 7.86
CA GLY A 55 14.35 -6.08 7.29
C GLY A 55 13.88 -5.40 6.00
N GLU A 56 14.59 -4.40 5.52
CA GLU A 56 14.29 -3.74 4.24
C GLU A 56 14.62 -4.63 3.05
N ALA A 57 13.92 -4.40 1.93
CA ALA A 57 14.26 -5.01 0.66
C ALA A 57 15.67 -4.61 0.19
N CYS A 58 16.42 -5.53 -0.42
CA CYS A 58 17.79 -5.27 -0.86
C CYS A 58 17.90 -4.24 -2.00
N GLY A 59 16.84 -4.07 -2.79
CA GLY A 59 16.80 -3.18 -3.95
C GLY A 59 17.53 -3.68 -5.20
N GLN A 60 18.13 -4.87 -5.17
CA GLN A 60 19.03 -5.36 -6.24
C GLN A 60 18.64 -6.73 -6.80
N CYS A 61 17.83 -7.53 -6.09
CA CYS A 61 17.39 -8.83 -6.58
C CYS A 61 16.33 -8.69 -7.69
N LEU A 62 16.05 -9.79 -8.39
CA LEU A 62 15.09 -9.78 -9.49
C LEU A 62 13.68 -9.35 -9.03
N ALA A 63 13.23 -9.84 -7.86
CA ALA A 63 11.95 -9.43 -7.27
C ALA A 63 11.89 -7.91 -7.01
N CYS A 64 12.97 -7.32 -6.48
CA CYS A 64 13.05 -5.86 -6.31
C CYS A 64 13.02 -5.11 -7.65
N GLY A 65 13.65 -5.64 -8.69
CA GLY A 65 13.58 -5.08 -10.05
C GLY A 65 12.15 -5.05 -10.59
N TRP A 66 11.39 -6.13 -10.44
CA TRP A 66 9.98 -6.18 -10.84
C TRP A 66 9.10 -5.22 -10.03
N LEU A 67 9.40 -5.04 -8.74
CA LEU A 67 8.66 -4.08 -7.89
C LEU A 67 8.87 -2.65 -8.36
N VAL A 68 10.10 -2.26 -8.68
CA VAL A 68 10.42 -0.92 -9.20
C VAL A 68 9.71 -0.67 -10.54
N GLN A 69 9.60 -1.69 -11.40
CA GLN A 69 8.88 -1.62 -12.66
C GLN A 69 7.34 -1.72 -12.51
N GLY A 70 6.83 -1.96 -11.30
CA GLY A 70 5.39 -2.09 -11.04
C GLY A 70 4.75 -3.37 -11.59
N ASN A 71 5.53 -4.39 -11.95
CA ASN A 71 5.06 -5.60 -12.64
C ASN A 71 5.40 -6.91 -11.90
N HIS A 72 5.57 -6.87 -10.57
CA HIS A 72 5.86 -8.08 -9.81
C HIS A 72 4.71 -9.10 -9.92
N PRO A 73 4.98 -10.35 -10.35
CA PRO A 73 3.93 -11.34 -10.61
C PRO A 73 3.10 -11.72 -9.37
N ASP A 74 3.70 -11.68 -8.17
CA ASP A 74 3.04 -12.03 -6.92
C ASP A 74 2.51 -10.79 -6.14
N LEU A 75 2.43 -9.61 -6.78
CA LEU A 75 1.84 -8.39 -6.23
C LEU A 75 0.69 -7.90 -7.12
N ARG A 76 -0.44 -7.55 -6.49
CA ARG A 76 -1.51 -6.78 -7.13
C ARG A 76 -1.77 -5.52 -6.34
N LEU A 77 -1.74 -4.39 -7.04
CA LEU A 77 -2.08 -3.08 -6.51
C LEU A 77 -3.45 -2.66 -7.04
N LEU A 78 -4.40 -2.41 -6.14
CA LEU A 78 -5.72 -1.89 -6.45
C LEU A 78 -5.83 -0.44 -6.01
N GLN A 79 -6.00 0.44 -6.98
CA GLN A 79 -6.18 1.88 -6.77
C GLN A 79 -7.29 2.42 -7.68
N PRO A 80 -7.94 3.52 -7.31
CA PRO A 80 -8.78 4.27 -8.23
C PRO A 80 -7.99 4.69 -9.47
N ALA A 81 -8.63 4.69 -10.63
CA ALA A 81 -7.98 5.13 -11.87
C ALA A 81 -7.44 6.58 -11.78
N SER A 82 -8.10 7.44 -10.99
CA SER A 82 -7.65 8.81 -10.73
C SER A 82 -6.31 8.90 -9.99
N VAL A 83 -5.94 7.89 -9.21
CA VAL A 83 -4.66 7.81 -8.47
C VAL A 83 -3.60 7.12 -9.34
N ALA A 84 -3.99 6.10 -10.09
CA ALA A 84 -3.09 5.35 -10.99
C ALA A 84 -2.61 6.20 -12.19
N SER A 85 -3.39 7.23 -12.55
CA SER A 85 -3.12 8.11 -13.71
C SER A 85 -2.22 9.31 -13.40
N VAL A 86 -1.49 9.33 -12.27
CA VAL A 86 -0.46 10.36 -12.05
C VAL A 86 0.70 10.02 -12.99
N PRO A 87 0.95 10.80 -14.08
CA PRO A 87 2.04 10.51 -14.98
C PRO A 87 3.36 10.62 -14.23
N GLY A 88 4.22 9.60 -14.36
CA GLY A 88 5.64 9.81 -14.12
C GLY A 88 6.17 10.90 -15.09
N PRO A 89 7.36 11.46 -14.86
CA PRO A 89 7.90 12.57 -15.63
C PRO A 89 8.04 12.34 -17.15
N ASP A 90 7.79 11.11 -17.63
CA ASP A 90 7.93 10.72 -19.05
C ASP A 90 6.67 10.06 -19.67
N GLY A 91 5.49 10.22 -19.05
CA GLY A 91 4.25 9.56 -19.51
C GLY A 91 3.53 10.33 -20.62
N GLU A 92 3.64 9.86 -21.87
CA GLU A 92 2.79 10.30 -22.97
C GLU A 92 1.30 10.05 -22.63
N ARG A 93 0.48 11.08 -22.80
CA ARG A 93 -0.98 10.95 -22.73
C ARG A 93 -1.48 10.32 -24.01
N ASP A 94 -2.08 9.15 -23.91
CA ASP A 94 -2.88 8.60 -25.00
C ASP A 94 -4.22 9.37 -25.06
N ASP A 95 -4.29 10.41 -25.89
CA ASP A 95 -5.43 11.32 -26.09
C ASP A 95 -6.62 10.66 -26.86
N SER A 96 -6.56 9.33 -27.11
CA SER A 96 -7.55 8.65 -27.98
C SER A 96 -8.76 8.05 -27.26
N ALA A 97 -8.84 8.09 -25.92
CA ALA A 97 -10.01 7.62 -25.17
C ALA A 97 -10.90 8.78 -24.76
N GLY A 98 -12.06 8.90 -25.39
CA GLY A 98 -13.06 9.95 -25.14
C GLY A 98 -13.34 10.23 -23.66
N ALA A 99 -13.42 11.51 -23.32
CA ALA A 99 -13.37 12.19 -22.02
C ALA A 99 -14.27 11.63 -20.90
N ARG A 100 -14.05 10.41 -20.41
CA ARG A 100 -14.58 9.96 -19.13
C ARG A 100 -13.54 10.32 -18.04
N LYS A 101 -13.98 11.15 -17.06
CA LYS A 101 -13.16 11.43 -15.87
C LYS A 101 -12.74 10.08 -15.23
N PRO A 102 -11.45 9.88 -14.91
CA PRO A 102 -10.98 8.64 -14.28
C PRO A 102 -11.74 8.39 -12.98
N SER A 103 -12.10 7.14 -12.74
CA SER A 103 -12.85 6.74 -11.54
C SER A 103 -12.09 7.10 -10.28
N GLN A 104 -12.77 7.69 -9.31
CA GLN A 104 -12.26 7.97 -7.96
C GLN A 104 -12.47 6.78 -7.01
N GLN A 105 -13.01 5.68 -7.51
CA GLN A 105 -13.29 4.49 -6.71
C GLN A 105 -12.55 3.28 -7.27
N ILE A 106 -12.16 2.38 -6.37
CA ILE A 106 -11.75 1.03 -6.73
C ILE A 106 -12.99 0.29 -7.23
N THR A 107 -12.91 -0.24 -8.44
CA THR A 107 -14.06 -0.86 -9.12
C THR A 107 -14.24 -2.31 -8.69
N ILE A 108 -15.47 -2.81 -8.83
CA ILE A 108 -15.79 -4.22 -8.57
C ILE A 108 -15.02 -5.17 -9.51
N ASP A 109 -14.77 -4.73 -10.75
CA ASP A 109 -14.05 -5.53 -11.74
C ASP A 109 -12.56 -5.71 -11.38
N GLN A 110 -11.95 -4.69 -10.77
CA GLN A 110 -10.60 -4.82 -10.22
C GLN A 110 -10.53 -5.88 -9.11
N VAL A 111 -11.56 -5.93 -8.24
CA VAL A 111 -11.62 -6.93 -7.17
C VAL A 111 -11.95 -8.32 -7.71
N ARG A 112 -12.84 -8.43 -8.71
CA ARG A 112 -13.14 -9.71 -9.36
C ARG A 112 -11.93 -10.30 -10.09
N ALA A 113 -11.11 -9.46 -10.71
CA ALA A 113 -9.86 -9.88 -11.35
C ALA A 113 -8.83 -10.46 -10.35
N LEU A 114 -9.02 -10.27 -9.03
CA LEU A 114 -8.20 -10.95 -8.03
C LEU A 114 -8.44 -12.46 -7.99
N ASP A 115 -9.63 -12.94 -8.32
CA ASP A 115 -9.93 -14.38 -8.28
C ASP A 115 -8.93 -15.17 -9.14
N ASP A 116 -8.67 -14.73 -10.35
CA ASP A 116 -7.68 -15.38 -11.24
C ASP A 116 -6.27 -15.29 -10.63
N PHE A 117 -5.89 -14.11 -10.13
CA PHE A 117 -4.59 -13.90 -9.50
C PHE A 117 -4.39 -14.77 -8.26
N LEU A 118 -5.42 -14.93 -7.45
CA LEU A 118 -5.34 -15.68 -6.19
C LEU A 118 -5.26 -17.20 -6.43
N HIS A 119 -5.80 -17.72 -7.52
CA HIS A 119 -5.82 -19.15 -7.83
C HIS A 119 -4.62 -19.63 -8.67
N VAL A 120 -3.86 -18.72 -9.30
CA VAL A 120 -2.60 -19.07 -9.98
C VAL A 120 -1.51 -19.34 -8.94
N GLY A 121 -0.62 -20.31 -9.17
CA GLY A 121 0.50 -20.60 -8.27
C GLY A 121 1.42 -19.38 -8.07
N THR A 122 2.08 -19.28 -6.90
CA THR A 122 3.07 -18.24 -6.66
C THR A 122 4.32 -18.48 -7.50
N HIS A 123 4.91 -17.40 -8.02
CA HIS A 123 6.10 -17.50 -8.87
C HIS A 123 7.39 -17.61 -8.05
N ARG A 124 7.44 -16.95 -6.87
CA ARG A 124 8.61 -16.96 -5.98
C ARG A 124 8.18 -16.86 -4.53
N HIS A 125 8.99 -17.36 -3.61
CA HIS A 125 8.84 -17.26 -2.13
C HIS A 125 7.49 -17.69 -1.53
N GLY A 126 6.56 -18.17 -2.33
CA GLY A 126 5.29 -18.71 -1.86
C GLY A 126 4.31 -17.68 -1.27
N ALA A 127 4.58 -16.38 -1.32
CA ALA A 127 3.69 -15.33 -0.83
C ALA A 127 3.03 -14.55 -1.97
N ARG A 128 1.73 -14.27 -1.85
CA ARG A 128 0.97 -13.33 -2.69
C ARG A 128 0.57 -12.13 -1.89
N LEU A 129 0.69 -10.97 -2.49
CA LEU A 129 0.33 -9.71 -1.86
C LEU A 129 -0.72 -8.98 -2.68
N VAL A 130 -1.74 -8.49 -1.97
CA VAL A 130 -2.78 -7.62 -2.54
C VAL A 130 -2.77 -6.32 -1.74
N LEU A 131 -2.41 -5.22 -2.39
CA LEU A 131 -2.34 -3.90 -1.78
C LEU A 131 -3.49 -3.04 -2.29
N LEU A 132 -4.33 -2.53 -1.38
CA LEU A 132 -5.47 -1.66 -1.68
C LEU A 132 -5.20 -0.25 -1.12
N ASN A 133 -5.18 0.77 -2.00
CA ASN A 133 -4.91 2.14 -1.58
C ASN A 133 -5.65 3.20 -2.43
N PRO A 134 -6.48 4.06 -1.83
CA PRO A 134 -6.98 3.94 -0.47
C PRO A 134 -8.14 2.91 -0.40
N ALA A 135 -8.19 2.11 0.64
CA ALA A 135 -9.22 1.09 0.80
C ALA A 135 -10.62 1.70 1.02
N ASP A 136 -10.68 2.88 1.61
CA ASP A 136 -11.93 3.66 1.79
C ASP A 136 -12.49 4.24 0.48
N ALA A 137 -11.80 4.09 -0.65
CA ALA A 137 -12.34 4.39 -1.98
C ALA A 137 -13.18 3.24 -2.58
N MET A 138 -13.35 2.12 -1.88
CA MET A 138 -14.29 1.08 -2.29
C MET A 138 -15.73 1.50 -2.02
N ASN A 139 -16.61 1.30 -3.01
CA ASN A 139 -18.04 1.35 -2.76
C ASN A 139 -18.51 0.03 -2.09
N ARG A 140 -19.78 0.00 -1.63
CA ARG A 140 -20.34 -1.14 -0.93
C ARG A 140 -20.31 -2.45 -1.74
N ALA A 141 -20.56 -2.38 -3.04
CA ALA A 141 -20.55 -3.57 -3.91
C ALA A 141 -19.14 -4.14 -4.07
N THR A 142 -18.14 -3.26 -4.27
CA THR A 142 -16.72 -3.63 -4.33
C THR A 142 -16.24 -4.22 -3.02
N ALA A 143 -16.61 -3.58 -1.89
CA ALA A 143 -16.28 -4.06 -0.57
C ALA A 143 -16.87 -5.45 -0.28
N ASN A 144 -18.13 -5.69 -0.66
CA ASN A 144 -18.76 -7.02 -0.52
C ASN A 144 -18.09 -8.09 -1.41
N ALA A 145 -17.64 -7.75 -2.60
CA ALA A 145 -16.88 -8.68 -3.45
C ALA A 145 -15.55 -9.10 -2.80
N LEU A 146 -14.87 -8.16 -2.09
CA LEU A 146 -13.62 -8.45 -1.40
C LEU A 146 -13.80 -9.37 -0.18
N LEU A 147 -14.99 -9.33 0.47
CA LEU A 147 -15.25 -10.11 1.68
C LEU A 147 -14.99 -11.61 1.50
N LYS A 148 -15.36 -12.19 0.35
CA LYS A 148 -15.11 -13.62 0.07
C LYS A 148 -13.64 -13.98 0.21
N ALA A 149 -12.75 -13.18 -0.36
CA ALA A 149 -11.30 -13.40 -0.31
C ALA A 149 -10.71 -13.17 1.10
N LEU A 150 -11.35 -12.32 1.92
CA LEU A 150 -10.95 -12.09 3.30
C LEU A 150 -11.50 -13.14 4.27
N GLU A 151 -12.64 -13.78 3.96
CA GLU A 151 -13.25 -14.84 4.78
C GLU A 151 -12.57 -16.18 4.58
N GLU A 152 -12.24 -16.51 3.34
CA GLU A 152 -11.61 -17.75 2.94
C GLU A 152 -10.25 -17.47 2.27
N PRO A 153 -9.27 -16.97 3.04
CA PRO A 153 -8.00 -16.56 2.45
C PRO A 153 -7.25 -17.77 1.90
N ILE A 154 -6.80 -17.66 0.65
CA ILE A 154 -5.93 -18.64 0.05
C ILE A 154 -4.57 -18.62 0.76
N ALA A 155 -4.02 -19.79 1.01
CA ALA A 155 -2.75 -19.94 1.73
C ALA A 155 -1.66 -19.05 1.13
N ASN A 156 -0.83 -18.49 2.00
CA ASN A 156 0.26 -17.59 1.65
C ASN A 156 -0.18 -16.29 0.94
N THR A 157 -1.41 -15.84 1.16
CA THR A 157 -1.90 -14.55 0.67
C THR A 157 -1.98 -13.56 1.82
N LEU A 158 -1.47 -12.34 1.60
CA LEU A 158 -1.59 -11.22 2.52
C LEU A 158 -2.26 -10.04 1.81
N PHE A 159 -3.35 -9.58 2.40
CA PHE A 159 -4.01 -8.33 2.02
C PHE A 159 -3.46 -7.18 2.87
N ILE A 160 -3.01 -6.10 2.23
CA ILE A 160 -2.59 -4.87 2.89
C ILE A 160 -3.54 -3.77 2.44
N LEU A 161 -4.40 -3.35 3.35
CA LEU A 161 -5.35 -2.26 3.13
C LEU A 161 -4.80 -0.98 3.75
N VAL A 162 -4.83 0.12 3.01
CA VAL A 162 -4.42 1.45 3.49
C VAL A 162 -5.64 2.34 3.55
N SER A 163 -5.93 2.92 4.71
CA SER A 163 -7.07 3.81 4.87
C SER A 163 -6.72 5.02 5.74
N SER A 164 -7.25 6.17 5.36
CA SER A 164 -7.20 7.39 6.18
C SER A 164 -8.44 7.54 7.05
N ASP A 165 -9.54 6.88 6.69
CA ASP A 165 -10.77 6.82 7.47
C ASP A 165 -11.28 5.37 7.52
N PRO A 166 -10.83 4.57 8.50
CA PRO A 166 -11.23 3.17 8.61
C PRO A 166 -12.72 3.00 8.91
N TYR A 167 -13.41 4.04 9.39
CA TYR A 167 -14.84 3.97 9.68
C TYR A 167 -15.72 4.03 8.43
N ARG A 168 -15.18 4.50 7.30
CA ARG A 168 -15.83 4.40 5.98
C ARG A 168 -15.83 2.98 5.41
N LEU A 169 -14.93 2.12 5.89
CA LEU A 169 -14.94 0.71 5.54
C LEU A 169 -16.09 -0.04 6.21
N LEU A 170 -16.64 -1.03 5.53
CA LEU A 170 -17.66 -1.89 6.12
C LEU A 170 -17.13 -2.53 7.42
N PRO A 171 -17.96 -2.59 8.49
CA PRO A 171 -17.57 -3.27 9.72
C PRO A 171 -17.12 -4.72 9.50
N THR A 172 -17.70 -5.37 8.50
CA THR A 172 -17.36 -6.75 8.09
C THR A 172 -15.95 -6.88 7.51
N ILE A 173 -15.43 -5.87 6.82
CA ILE A 173 -14.02 -5.83 6.38
C ILE A 173 -13.12 -5.58 7.58
N ARG A 174 -13.44 -4.57 8.40
CA ARG A 174 -12.62 -4.23 9.57
C ARG A 174 -12.47 -5.38 10.55
N SER A 175 -13.52 -6.15 10.78
CA SER A 175 -13.48 -7.30 11.71
C SER A 175 -12.57 -8.44 11.24
N ARG A 176 -12.24 -8.49 9.94
CA ARG A 176 -11.36 -9.51 9.33
C ARG A 176 -9.93 -9.04 9.13
N CYS A 177 -9.67 -7.77 9.37
CA CYS A 177 -8.34 -7.18 9.25
C CYS A 177 -7.74 -6.91 10.62
N GLN A 178 -6.46 -7.20 10.79
CA GLN A 178 -5.72 -6.69 11.93
C GLN A 178 -5.40 -5.22 11.68
N MET A 179 -6.00 -4.35 12.49
CA MET A 179 -5.74 -2.90 12.41
C MET A 179 -4.37 -2.57 12.99
N LEU A 180 -3.59 -1.80 12.24
CA LEU A 180 -2.33 -1.24 12.67
C LEU A 180 -2.38 0.28 12.52
N SER A 181 -2.37 0.99 13.63
CA SER A 181 -2.32 2.45 13.63
C SER A 181 -0.92 2.92 13.25
N VAL A 182 -0.85 3.77 12.24
CA VAL A 182 0.35 4.50 11.83
C VAL A 182 0.22 5.90 12.43
N PRO A 183 1.00 6.22 13.46
CA PRO A 183 0.92 7.52 14.12
C PRO A 183 1.47 8.63 13.23
N LEU A 184 1.07 9.86 13.52
CA LEU A 184 1.72 11.03 12.93
C LEU A 184 3.20 11.01 13.31
N PRO A 185 4.12 11.16 12.34
CA PRO A 185 5.54 11.22 12.66
C PRO A 185 5.86 12.45 13.52
N PRO A 186 6.93 12.41 14.34
CA PRO A 186 7.41 13.58 15.04
C PRO A 186 7.71 14.72 14.07
N ARG A 187 7.31 15.97 14.42
CA ARG A 187 7.50 17.14 13.54
C ARG A 187 8.95 17.28 13.04
N ALA A 188 9.93 17.08 13.94
CA ALA A 188 11.34 17.14 13.57
C ALA A 188 11.73 16.10 12.50
N ALA A 189 11.19 14.88 12.57
CA ALA A 189 11.43 13.83 11.59
C ALA A 189 10.76 14.17 10.24
N SER A 190 9.53 14.69 10.28
CA SER A 190 8.82 15.15 9.09
C SER A 190 9.54 16.31 8.40
N ALA A 191 10.03 17.29 9.18
CA ALA A 191 10.79 18.41 8.65
C ALA A 191 12.11 17.95 7.99
N ALA A 192 12.84 17.05 8.64
CA ALA A 192 14.07 16.49 8.08
C ALA A 192 13.80 15.70 6.78
N TRP A 193 12.69 14.96 6.72
CA TRP A 193 12.28 14.21 5.53
C TRP A 193 11.94 15.16 4.36
N LEU A 194 11.20 16.25 4.63
CA LEU A 194 10.86 17.25 3.62
C LEU A 194 12.09 17.98 3.10
N LEU A 195 13.05 18.35 3.97
CA LEU A 195 14.33 18.95 3.56
C LEU A 195 15.13 18.03 2.65
N ASP A 196 15.19 16.73 2.99
CA ASP A 196 15.86 15.70 2.18
C ASP A 196 15.17 15.52 0.80
N ALA A 197 13.86 15.73 0.74
CA ALA A 197 13.08 15.75 -0.49
C ALA A 197 13.19 17.07 -1.29
N GLY A 198 13.97 18.05 -0.80
CA GLY A 198 14.19 19.34 -1.48
C GLY A 198 13.07 20.37 -1.26
N VAL A 199 12.21 20.17 -0.26
CA VAL A 199 11.15 21.12 0.09
C VAL A 199 11.73 22.21 1.00
N PRO A 200 11.79 23.49 0.58
CA PRO A 200 12.25 24.58 1.42
C PRO A 200 11.21 24.88 2.52
N GLU A 201 11.67 25.41 3.65
CA GLU A 201 10.81 25.85 4.75
C GLU A 201 9.76 24.81 5.20
N PRO A 202 10.20 23.60 5.58
CA PRO A 202 9.29 22.49 5.85
C PRO A 202 8.33 22.75 6.99
N ASP A 203 8.69 23.60 7.94
CA ASP A 203 7.85 23.95 9.07
C ASP A 203 6.56 24.67 8.69
N ASP A 204 6.60 25.50 7.65
CA ASP A 204 5.42 26.19 7.13
C ASP A 204 4.47 25.21 6.45
N TRP A 205 5.02 24.31 5.64
CA TRP A 205 4.24 23.25 5.01
C TRP A 205 3.60 22.30 6.01
N LEU A 206 4.35 21.90 7.05
CA LEU A 206 3.83 21.07 8.14
C LEU A 206 2.75 21.78 8.96
N ALA A 207 2.86 23.10 9.14
CA ALA A 207 1.81 23.87 9.79
C ALA A 207 0.52 23.90 8.96
N LEU A 208 0.61 24.09 7.65
CA LEU A 208 -0.54 24.06 6.72
C LEU A 208 -1.19 22.67 6.61
N ALA A 209 -0.38 21.62 6.65
CA ALA A 209 -0.84 20.23 6.53
C ALA A 209 -1.25 19.62 7.88
N ALA A 210 -1.36 20.39 8.97
CA ALA A 210 -1.62 19.90 10.33
C ALA A 210 -0.63 18.80 10.78
N GLY A 211 0.60 18.85 10.26
CA GLY A 211 1.69 17.92 10.57
C GLY A 211 1.72 16.64 9.73
N ALA A 212 0.87 16.52 8.70
CA ALA A 212 0.81 15.36 7.80
C ALA A 212 1.53 15.61 6.46
#